data_5309826c1db8bda5a521472e34b5ec0c
#
_entry.id   5309826c1db8bda5a521472e34b5ec0c
#
_cell.length_a   1.000
_cell.length_b   1.000
_cell.length_c   1.000
_cell.angle_alpha   90.00
_cell.angle_beta   90.00
_cell.angle_gamma   90.00
#
_symmetry.space_group_name_H-M   'P 1'
#
loop_
_entity.id
_entity.type
_entity.pdbx_description
1 polymer ?
#
loop_
_entity_poly.entity_id
_entity_poly.type
_entity_poly.pdbx_seq_one_letter_code
_entity_poly.pdbx_strand_id
1 'polypeptide(L)'
;MIPRFIENSVYQRLTSLHKVILLLGARQVGKTTLLGALQARLFLAGKTVRHLNCDLEEERQAINTTSRTLLDRLVAGKDALFIDEIQRLENPGLTLKILFDLYPDLMILVTGSSSLELRNRTSEALTGRYIDFQLSPLSLAEALEHAGVLNDLALRKPSADALLSDVLRYGLYPEIYLEGNPATKQLLLSKLVESYLFKDILAYQRVRHSQAITDLAR
;
A
#
# COMPACT_ATOMS: atom_id res chain seq x y z
N MET A 1 2.54 -12.92 9.77
CA MET A 1 2.45 -12.00 8.61
C MET A 1 2.34 -12.86 7.36
N ILE A 2 1.48 -12.51 6.43
CA ILE A 2 1.36 -13.24 5.15
C ILE A 2 2.41 -12.67 4.19
N PRO A 3 3.35 -13.48 3.67
CA PRO A 3 4.31 -13.03 2.67
C PRO A 3 3.59 -12.56 1.40
N ARG A 4 4.07 -11.48 0.81
CA ARG A 4 3.50 -10.95 -0.44
C ARG A 4 4.47 -11.21 -1.58
N PHE A 5 3.99 -11.79 -2.66
CA PHE A 5 4.84 -12.11 -3.83
C PHE A 5 5.49 -10.89 -4.46
N ILE A 6 4.82 -9.75 -4.37
CA ILE A 6 5.34 -8.48 -4.87
C ILE A 6 6.55 -7.94 -4.07
N GLU A 7 6.72 -8.37 -2.80
CA GLU A 7 7.76 -7.87 -1.89
C GLU A 7 9.16 -7.94 -2.49
N ASN A 8 9.51 -9.09 -3.06
CA ASN A 8 10.85 -9.27 -3.64
C ASN A 8 11.09 -8.35 -4.84
N SER A 9 10.07 -8.16 -5.68
CA SER A 9 10.16 -7.25 -6.84
C SER A 9 10.31 -5.79 -6.40
N VAL A 10 9.57 -5.37 -5.38
CA VAL A 10 9.67 -4.02 -4.80
C VAL A 10 11.06 -3.82 -4.20
N TYR A 11 11.55 -4.78 -3.39
CA TYR A 11 12.87 -4.71 -2.77
C TYR A 11 13.99 -4.59 -3.81
N GLN A 12 13.97 -5.44 -4.83
CA GLN A 12 14.97 -5.40 -5.90
C GLN A 12 14.99 -4.04 -6.62
N ARG A 13 13.82 -3.49 -6.98
CA ARG A 13 13.77 -2.19 -7.68
C ARG A 13 14.19 -1.04 -6.77
N LEU A 14 13.81 -1.09 -5.49
CA LEU A 14 14.19 -0.10 -4.49
C LEU A 14 15.71 -0.02 -4.31
N THR A 15 16.40 -1.19 -4.31
CA THR A 15 17.84 -1.28 -4.05
C THR A 15 18.73 -1.20 -5.29
N SER A 16 18.18 -1.46 -6.48
CA SER A 16 18.98 -1.51 -7.71
C SER A 16 18.79 -0.32 -8.65
N LEU A 17 17.73 0.46 -8.46
CA LEU A 17 17.41 1.57 -9.35
C LEU A 17 17.30 2.88 -8.59
N HIS A 18 17.88 3.93 -9.15
CA HIS A 18 17.60 5.29 -8.69
C HIS A 18 16.24 5.72 -9.22
N LYS A 19 15.19 5.34 -8.49
CA LYS A 19 13.78 5.69 -8.77
C LYS A 19 13.00 5.77 -7.46
N VAL A 20 12.02 6.66 -7.43
CA VAL A 20 11.01 6.65 -6.37
C VAL A 20 10.09 5.44 -6.60
N ILE A 21 9.91 4.62 -5.59
CA ILE A 21 8.97 3.51 -5.65
C ILE A 21 7.63 3.97 -5.07
N LEU A 22 6.58 3.92 -5.89
CA LEU A 22 5.21 4.18 -5.48
C LEU A 22 4.49 2.86 -5.24
N LEU A 23 4.15 2.56 -4.00
CA LEU A 23 3.33 1.41 -3.63
C LEU A 23 1.88 1.86 -3.46
N LEU A 24 1.08 1.67 -4.49
CA LEU A 24 -0.32 2.07 -4.54
C LEU A 24 -1.23 0.89 -4.22
N GLY A 25 -2.36 1.14 -3.61
CA GLY A 25 -3.34 0.09 -3.34
C GLY A 25 -4.49 0.58 -2.49
N ALA A 26 -5.58 -0.16 -2.53
CA ALA A 26 -6.74 0.11 -1.73
C ALA A 26 -6.40 0.19 -0.23
N ARG A 27 -7.31 0.68 0.59
CA ARG A 27 -7.15 0.62 2.06
C ARG A 27 -7.17 -0.83 2.51
N GLN A 28 -6.51 -1.14 3.62
CA GLN A 28 -6.53 -2.47 4.26
C GLN A 28 -5.96 -3.64 3.42
N VAL A 29 -5.31 -3.36 2.28
CA VAL A 29 -4.63 -4.42 1.48
C VAL A 29 -3.26 -4.81 2.02
N GLY A 30 -2.78 -4.11 3.07
CA GLY A 30 -1.50 -4.42 3.73
C GLY A 30 -0.31 -3.60 3.27
N LYS A 31 -0.48 -2.36 2.77
CA LYS A 31 0.63 -1.47 2.35
C LYS A 31 1.62 -1.22 3.50
N THR A 32 1.13 -0.76 4.64
CA THR A 32 1.95 -0.48 5.83
C THR A 32 2.66 -1.75 6.36
N THR A 33 1.99 -2.91 6.26
CA THR A 33 2.58 -4.21 6.60
C THR A 33 3.76 -4.55 5.68
N LEU A 34 3.60 -4.31 4.37
CA LEU A 34 4.66 -4.54 3.39
C LEU A 34 5.82 -3.55 3.59
N LEU A 35 5.54 -2.27 3.92
CA LEU A 35 6.58 -1.32 4.30
C LEU A 35 7.42 -1.84 5.47
N GLY A 36 6.77 -2.33 6.53
CA GLY A 36 7.45 -2.91 7.69
C GLY A 36 8.34 -4.10 7.32
N ALA A 37 7.88 -4.99 6.44
CA ALA A 37 8.67 -6.11 5.95
C ALA A 37 9.91 -5.65 5.16
N LEU A 38 9.74 -4.69 4.26
CA LEU A 38 10.84 -4.10 3.49
C LEU A 38 11.84 -3.37 4.39
N GLN A 39 11.37 -2.64 5.40
CA GLN A 39 12.22 -1.98 6.39
C GLN A 39 13.06 -2.98 7.18
N ALA A 40 12.45 -4.07 7.65
CA ALA A 40 13.16 -5.14 8.35
C ALA A 40 14.23 -5.78 7.47
N ARG A 41 13.92 -6.00 6.18
CA ARG A 41 14.87 -6.55 5.21
C ARG A 41 16.04 -5.60 4.93
N LEU A 42 15.80 -4.30 4.81
CA LEU A 42 16.86 -3.29 4.68
C LEU A 42 17.73 -3.24 5.93
N PHE A 43 17.13 -3.31 7.12
CA PHE A 43 17.86 -3.35 8.38
C PHE A 43 18.81 -4.55 8.46
N LEU A 44 18.36 -5.75 8.06
CA LEU A 44 19.20 -6.95 7.97
C LEU A 44 20.35 -6.81 6.94
N ALA A 45 20.17 -5.96 5.94
CA ALA A 45 21.23 -5.60 4.98
C ALA A 45 22.11 -4.43 5.47
N GLY A 46 22.04 -4.04 6.74
CA GLY A 46 22.84 -2.97 7.34
C GLY A 46 22.42 -1.56 6.92
N LYS A 47 21.22 -1.38 6.37
CA LYS A 47 20.70 -0.10 5.90
C LYS A 47 19.85 0.59 6.96
N THR A 48 19.99 1.90 7.03
CA THR A 48 19.22 2.76 7.94
C THR A 48 18.02 3.34 7.22
N VAL A 49 16.83 3.24 7.84
CA VAL A 49 15.58 3.73 7.26
C VAL A 49 15.00 4.85 8.13
N ARG A 50 14.58 5.94 7.52
CA ARG A 50 13.64 6.89 8.12
C ARG A 50 12.24 6.55 7.61
N HIS A 51 11.31 6.30 8.54
CA HIS A 51 9.90 6.08 8.22
C HIS A 51 9.07 7.27 8.71
N LEU A 52 8.19 7.77 7.86
CA LEU A 52 7.24 8.84 8.13
C LEU A 52 5.83 8.37 7.78
N ASN A 53 4.88 8.64 8.68
CA ASN A 53 3.45 8.42 8.45
C ASN A 53 2.75 9.77 8.33
N CYS A 54 2.31 10.13 7.13
CA CYS A 54 1.65 11.42 6.87
C CYS A 54 0.24 11.55 7.49
N ASP A 55 -0.33 10.51 8.08
CA ASP A 55 -1.52 10.64 8.93
C ASP A 55 -1.19 11.37 10.26
N LEU A 56 0.07 11.30 10.72
CA LEU A 56 0.56 12.03 11.90
C LEU A 56 0.96 13.45 11.52
N GLU A 57 0.39 14.42 12.21
CA GLU A 57 0.58 15.85 11.91
C GLU A 57 2.06 16.28 11.93
N GLU A 58 2.79 15.88 12.97
CA GLU A 58 4.19 16.25 13.14
C GLU A 58 5.08 15.69 12.02
N GLU A 59 4.86 14.42 11.63
CA GLU A 59 5.62 13.77 10.58
C GLU A 59 5.25 14.33 9.20
N ARG A 60 3.98 14.64 8.98
CA ARG A 60 3.50 15.32 7.78
C ARG A 60 4.12 16.71 7.65
N GLN A 61 4.14 17.52 8.70
CA GLN A 61 4.75 18.85 8.69
C GLN A 61 6.26 18.78 8.45
N ALA A 62 6.95 17.80 9.01
CA ALA A 62 8.39 17.64 8.84
C ALA A 62 8.81 17.45 7.36
N ILE A 63 7.95 16.82 6.54
CA ILE A 63 8.24 16.57 5.12
C ILE A 63 7.54 17.55 4.18
N ASN A 64 6.47 18.22 4.60
CA ASN A 64 5.74 19.20 3.79
C ASN A 64 6.49 20.52 3.69
N THR A 65 7.73 20.47 3.20
CA THR A 65 8.65 21.60 3.10
C THR A 65 9.45 21.58 1.80
N THR A 66 9.80 22.74 1.31
CA THR A 66 10.76 22.92 0.21
C THR A 66 12.13 23.40 0.71
N SER A 67 12.30 23.58 2.04
CA SER A 67 13.55 24.01 2.64
C SER A 67 14.58 22.88 2.62
N ARG A 68 15.66 23.08 1.86
CA ARG A 68 16.77 22.13 1.79
C ARG A 68 17.34 21.80 3.17
N THR A 69 17.55 22.80 4.02
CA THR A 69 18.11 22.61 5.37
C THR A 69 17.23 21.68 6.24
N LEU A 70 15.91 21.78 6.12
CA LEU A 70 14.99 20.89 6.85
C LEU A 70 15.01 19.48 6.28
N LEU A 71 15.04 19.34 4.95
CA LEU A 71 15.16 18.04 4.29
C LEU A 71 16.51 17.37 4.60
N ASP A 72 17.63 18.12 4.59
CA ASP A 72 18.95 17.60 4.96
C ASP A 72 18.94 16.99 6.38
N ARG A 73 18.28 17.65 7.34
CA ARG A 73 18.10 17.12 8.70
C ARG A 73 17.22 15.87 8.75
N LEU A 74 16.19 15.85 7.93
CA LEU A 74 15.24 14.74 7.88
C LEU A 74 15.90 13.43 7.41
N VAL A 75 16.77 13.53 6.40
CA VAL A 75 17.42 12.36 5.77
C VAL A 75 18.84 12.11 6.26
N ALA A 76 19.37 12.94 7.18
CA ALA A 76 20.75 12.82 7.67
C ALA A 76 21.08 11.41 8.16
N GLY A 77 22.11 10.80 7.58
CA GLY A 77 22.58 9.46 7.96
C GLY A 77 21.58 8.33 7.66
N LYS A 78 20.66 8.56 6.71
CA LYS A 78 19.69 7.56 6.27
C LYS A 78 19.98 7.06 4.86
N ASP A 79 19.92 5.75 4.68
CA ASP A 79 20.01 5.11 3.37
C ASP A 79 18.66 5.08 2.64
N ALA A 80 17.56 5.10 3.39
CA ALA A 80 16.22 5.05 2.83
C ALA A 80 15.23 5.96 3.57
N LEU A 81 14.28 6.49 2.81
CA LEU A 81 13.13 7.25 3.29
C LEU A 81 11.84 6.55 2.86
N PHE A 82 11.06 6.11 3.84
CA PHE A 82 9.74 5.52 3.64
C PHE A 82 8.67 6.51 4.08
N ILE A 83 7.69 6.75 3.21
CA ILE A 83 6.62 7.71 3.46
C ILE A 83 5.28 7.00 3.28
N ASP A 84 4.55 6.80 4.38
CA ASP A 84 3.21 6.21 4.35
C ASP A 84 2.15 7.30 4.17
N GLU A 85 1.08 7.00 3.41
CA GLU A 85 -0.08 7.87 3.14
C GLU A 85 0.30 9.22 2.51
N ILE A 86 1.16 9.19 1.47
CA ILE A 86 1.70 10.39 0.77
C ILE A 86 0.63 11.36 0.26
N GLN A 87 -0.60 10.90 -0.03
CA GLN A 87 -1.70 11.76 -0.47
C GLN A 87 -2.15 12.80 0.57
N ARG A 88 -1.68 12.67 1.82
CA ARG A 88 -1.93 13.66 2.87
C ARG A 88 -1.13 14.93 2.72
N LEU A 89 -0.06 14.91 1.89
CA LEU A 89 0.73 16.10 1.60
C LEU A 89 -0.04 17.05 0.68
N GLU A 90 0.24 18.33 0.81
CA GLU A 90 -0.34 19.37 -0.05
C GLU A 90 0.10 19.19 -1.50
N ASN A 91 1.39 18.95 -1.71
CA ASN A 91 1.94 18.73 -3.05
C ASN A 91 2.91 17.54 -3.07
N PRO A 92 2.39 16.30 -3.09
CA PRO A 92 3.22 15.10 -3.02
C PRO A 92 4.21 14.98 -4.19
N GLY A 93 3.80 15.37 -5.40
CA GLY A 93 4.67 15.31 -6.57
C GLY A 93 5.88 16.25 -6.47
N LEU A 94 5.69 17.49 -6.04
CA LEU A 94 6.79 18.43 -5.84
C LEU A 94 7.75 17.97 -4.74
N THR A 95 7.21 17.52 -3.60
CA THR A 95 8.02 16.99 -2.49
C THR A 95 8.90 15.83 -2.93
N LEU A 96 8.33 14.85 -3.62
CA LEU A 96 9.07 13.69 -4.12
C LEU A 96 10.10 14.08 -5.20
N LYS A 97 9.76 15.02 -6.08
CA LYS A 97 10.71 15.55 -7.07
C LYS A 97 11.91 16.19 -6.40
N ILE A 98 11.69 17.05 -5.40
CA ILE A 98 12.77 17.70 -4.66
C ILE A 98 13.67 16.67 -3.97
N LEU A 99 13.08 15.68 -3.29
CA LEU A 99 13.82 14.60 -2.62
C LEU A 99 14.66 13.81 -3.63
N PHE A 100 14.06 13.42 -4.75
CA PHE A 100 14.74 12.66 -5.80
C PHE A 100 15.93 13.43 -6.40
N ASP A 101 15.71 14.71 -6.71
CA ASP A 101 16.74 15.53 -7.38
C ASP A 101 17.87 15.95 -6.41
N LEU A 102 17.59 16.10 -5.09
CA LEU A 102 18.60 16.49 -4.10
C LEU A 102 19.39 15.32 -3.50
N TYR A 103 18.80 14.13 -3.41
CA TYR A 103 19.39 12.98 -2.71
C TYR A 103 19.47 11.75 -3.63
N PRO A 104 20.42 11.71 -4.59
CA PRO A 104 20.51 10.66 -5.59
C PRO A 104 20.79 9.26 -5.01
N ASP A 105 21.42 9.19 -3.85
CA ASP A 105 21.74 7.92 -3.18
C ASP A 105 20.66 7.45 -2.22
N LEU A 106 19.61 8.26 -1.98
CA LEU A 106 18.54 7.94 -1.06
C LEU A 106 17.51 7.03 -1.74
N MET A 107 17.28 5.85 -1.17
CA MET A 107 16.18 4.99 -1.58
C MET A 107 14.85 5.57 -1.09
N ILE A 108 13.90 5.83 -1.99
CA ILE A 108 12.61 6.44 -1.64
C ILE A 108 11.49 5.46 -1.96
N LEU A 109 10.73 5.07 -0.93
CA LEU A 109 9.52 4.25 -1.05
C LEU A 109 8.36 4.99 -0.43
N VAL A 110 7.29 5.15 -1.18
CA VAL A 110 6.09 5.83 -0.69
C VAL A 110 4.84 4.97 -0.91
N THR A 111 3.89 5.08 0.01
CA THR A 111 2.58 4.46 -0.16
C THR A 111 1.50 5.50 -0.37
N GLY A 112 0.44 5.07 -1.01
CA GLY A 112 -0.76 5.89 -1.16
C GLY A 112 -1.98 5.09 -1.58
N SER A 113 -3.13 5.74 -1.51
CA SER A 113 -4.36 5.19 -2.10
C SER A 113 -4.21 5.09 -3.63
N SER A 114 -4.88 4.11 -4.24
CA SER A 114 -4.89 3.92 -5.69
C SER A 114 -5.74 4.97 -6.44
N SER A 115 -6.03 6.12 -5.82
CA SER A 115 -6.84 7.15 -6.44
C SER A 115 -6.19 7.73 -7.69
N LEU A 116 -6.98 7.94 -8.73
CA LEU A 116 -6.56 8.62 -9.96
C LEU A 116 -5.97 10.00 -9.67
N GLU A 117 -6.50 10.68 -8.65
CA GLU A 117 -6.03 11.99 -8.24
C GLU A 117 -4.58 11.96 -7.75
N LEU A 118 -4.20 10.98 -6.91
CA LEU A 118 -2.82 10.83 -6.47
C LEU A 118 -1.90 10.51 -7.65
N ARG A 119 -2.31 9.59 -8.53
CA ARG A 119 -1.55 9.28 -9.75
C ARG A 119 -1.32 10.53 -10.60
N ASN A 120 -2.34 11.31 -10.85
CA ASN A 120 -2.22 12.54 -11.67
C ASN A 120 -1.32 13.58 -10.99
N ARG A 121 -1.47 13.80 -9.67
CA ARG A 121 -0.67 14.77 -8.92
C ARG A 121 0.81 14.38 -8.76
N THR A 122 1.14 13.09 -8.86
CA THR A 122 2.52 12.60 -8.74
C THR A 122 3.16 12.32 -10.09
N SER A 123 2.42 11.78 -11.07
CA SER A 123 2.98 11.34 -12.34
C SER A 123 3.54 12.49 -13.17
N GLU A 124 2.87 13.64 -13.23
CA GLU A 124 3.34 14.80 -13.98
C GLU A 124 4.68 15.33 -13.44
N ALA A 125 4.79 15.50 -12.13
CA ALA A 125 6.01 15.99 -11.49
C ALA A 125 7.17 14.99 -11.50
N LEU A 126 6.86 13.69 -11.53
CA LEU A 126 7.82 12.58 -11.43
C LEU A 126 8.05 11.83 -12.75
N THR A 127 7.68 12.43 -13.91
CA THR A 127 7.87 11.77 -15.21
C THR A 127 9.30 11.23 -15.35
N GLY A 128 9.44 9.93 -15.60
CA GLY A 128 10.71 9.23 -15.72
C GLY A 128 11.47 8.98 -14.42
N ARG A 129 10.98 9.43 -13.24
CA ARG A 129 11.65 9.34 -11.93
C ARG A 129 11.08 8.28 -11.01
N TYR A 130 9.96 7.64 -11.33
CA TYR A 130 9.31 6.68 -10.45
C TYR A 130 8.99 5.35 -11.14
N ILE A 131 8.72 4.35 -10.32
CA ILE A 131 8.12 3.07 -10.70
C ILE A 131 6.96 2.83 -9.75
N ASP A 132 5.78 2.55 -10.28
CA ASP A 132 4.62 2.21 -9.48
C ASP A 132 4.40 0.69 -9.38
N PHE A 133 3.97 0.28 -8.20
CA PHE A 133 3.52 -1.07 -7.89
C PHE A 133 2.11 -1.00 -7.35
N GLN A 134 1.24 -1.84 -7.88
CA GLN A 134 -0.14 -1.96 -7.41
C GLN A 134 -0.25 -3.12 -6.43
N LEU A 135 -0.55 -2.82 -5.17
CA LEU A 135 -0.85 -3.83 -4.16
C LEU A 135 -2.36 -4.08 -4.12
N SER A 136 -2.76 -5.27 -4.54
CA SER A 136 -4.14 -5.78 -4.43
C SER A 136 -4.34 -6.53 -3.10
N PRO A 137 -5.56 -6.91 -2.72
CA PRO A 137 -5.78 -7.96 -1.73
C PRO A 137 -4.91 -9.19 -2.00
N LEU A 138 -4.90 -10.17 -1.12
CA LEU A 138 -4.10 -11.39 -1.34
C LEU A 138 -4.49 -12.04 -2.67
N SER A 139 -3.50 -12.58 -3.36
CA SER A 139 -3.77 -13.51 -4.46
C SER A 139 -4.20 -14.87 -3.89
N LEU A 140 -4.90 -15.66 -4.69
CA LEU A 140 -5.25 -17.03 -4.29
C LEU A 140 -3.99 -17.85 -3.98
N ALA A 141 -2.93 -17.65 -4.75
CA ALA A 141 -1.68 -18.36 -4.54
C ALA A 141 -1.02 -18.00 -3.19
N GLU A 142 -1.00 -16.71 -2.82
CA GLU A 142 -0.52 -16.25 -1.50
C GLU A 142 -1.36 -16.86 -0.36
N ALA A 143 -2.68 -16.94 -0.53
CA ALA A 143 -3.58 -17.54 0.46
C ALA A 143 -3.36 -19.05 0.61
N LEU A 144 -3.25 -19.79 -0.50
CA LEU A 144 -2.99 -21.24 -0.50
C LEU A 144 -1.63 -21.57 0.09
N GLU A 145 -0.59 -20.78 -0.24
CA GLU A 145 0.74 -20.97 0.31
C GLU A 145 0.76 -20.68 1.81
N HIS A 146 0.14 -19.59 2.25
CA HIS A 146 0.04 -19.25 3.66
C HIS A 146 -0.71 -20.30 4.48
N ALA A 147 -1.78 -20.91 3.92
CA ALA A 147 -2.51 -21.99 4.54
C ALA A 147 -1.78 -23.35 4.47
N GLY A 148 -0.67 -23.45 3.74
CA GLY A 148 0.06 -24.71 3.54
C GLY A 148 -0.67 -25.74 2.68
N VAL A 149 -1.68 -25.31 1.92
CA VAL A 149 -2.54 -26.21 1.11
C VAL A 149 -2.33 -26.07 -0.39
N LEU A 150 -1.26 -25.40 -0.82
CA LEU A 150 -0.98 -25.18 -2.24
C LEU A 150 -0.85 -26.50 -3.02
N ASN A 151 -0.16 -27.50 -2.45
CA ASN A 151 -0.03 -28.84 -3.03
C ASN A 151 -1.35 -29.63 -2.94
N ASP A 152 -2.18 -29.37 -1.94
CA ASP A 152 -3.46 -30.02 -1.75
C ASP A 152 -4.48 -29.65 -2.82
N LEU A 153 -4.39 -28.43 -3.38
CA LEU A 153 -5.22 -28.00 -4.50
C LEU A 153 -4.99 -28.87 -5.73
N ALA A 154 -3.72 -29.17 -6.07
CA ALA A 154 -3.38 -30.05 -7.19
C ALA A 154 -3.90 -31.48 -7.00
N LEU A 155 -3.99 -31.94 -5.75
CA LEU A 155 -4.48 -33.25 -5.36
C LEU A 155 -6.00 -33.27 -5.08
N ARG A 156 -6.69 -32.13 -5.22
CA ARG A 156 -8.13 -31.95 -4.95
C ARG A 156 -8.53 -32.44 -3.54
N LYS A 157 -7.74 -32.08 -2.55
CA LYS A 157 -8.04 -32.42 -1.16
C LYS A 157 -9.10 -31.50 -0.55
N PRO A 158 -9.91 -32.00 0.42
CA PRO A 158 -10.96 -31.22 1.08
C PRO A 158 -10.47 -29.92 1.77
N SER A 159 -9.20 -29.90 2.23
CA SER A 159 -8.57 -28.71 2.82
C SER A 159 -8.50 -27.53 1.85
N ALA A 160 -8.14 -27.79 0.60
CA ALA A 160 -8.10 -26.76 -0.45
C ALA A 160 -9.51 -26.33 -0.87
N ASP A 161 -10.46 -27.28 -0.97
CA ASP A 161 -11.84 -26.99 -1.32
C ASP A 161 -12.54 -26.12 -0.24
N ALA A 162 -12.27 -26.40 1.04
CA ALA A 162 -12.77 -25.59 2.15
C ALA A 162 -12.24 -24.14 2.07
N LEU A 163 -10.94 -23.97 1.82
CA LEU A 163 -10.34 -22.64 1.64
C LEU A 163 -10.91 -21.91 0.42
N LEU A 164 -11.08 -22.60 -0.70
CA LEU A 164 -11.67 -22.03 -1.91
C LEU A 164 -13.09 -21.54 -1.67
N SER A 165 -13.91 -22.35 -0.97
CA SER A 165 -15.27 -21.98 -0.59
C SER A 165 -15.31 -20.73 0.29
N ASP A 166 -14.40 -20.63 1.26
CA ASP A 166 -14.26 -19.46 2.13
C ASP A 166 -13.84 -18.21 1.35
N VAL A 167 -12.83 -18.34 0.48
CA VAL A 167 -12.34 -17.25 -0.39
C VAL A 167 -13.41 -16.76 -1.36
N LEU A 168 -14.18 -17.67 -1.97
CA LEU A 168 -15.28 -17.31 -2.86
C LEU A 168 -16.39 -16.55 -2.14
N ARG A 169 -16.58 -16.82 -0.85
CA ARG A 169 -17.63 -16.18 -0.04
C ARG A 169 -17.22 -14.86 0.56
N TYR A 170 -15.97 -14.73 1.05
CA TYR A 170 -15.53 -13.60 1.86
C TYR A 170 -14.41 -12.77 1.20
N GLY A 171 -13.81 -13.27 0.10
CA GLY A 171 -12.74 -12.59 -0.59
C GLY A 171 -11.37 -12.77 0.07
N LEU A 172 -10.42 -11.94 -0.36
CA LEU A 172 -9.00 -12.07 -0.04
C LEU A 172 -8.40 -10.81 0.60
N TYR A 173 -9.21 -9.96 1.22
CA TYR A 173 -8.68 -8.90 2.07
C TYR A 173 -7.96 -9.51 3.28
N PRO A 174 -6.71 -9.10 3.60
CA PRO A 174 -5.90 -9.79 4.59
C PRO A 174 -6.56 -9.96 5.96
N GLU A 175 -7.23 -8.93 6.46
CA GLU A 175 -7.93 -8.96 7.75
C GLU A 175 -9.09 -9.97 7.73
N ILE A 176 -9.88 -9.97 6.66
CA ILE A 176 -11.02 -10.87 6.49
C ILE A 176 -10.55 -12.30 6.28
N TYR A 177 -9.49 -12.50 5.50
CA TYR A 177 -8.90 -13.82 5.27
C TYR A 177 -8.38 -14.45 6.56
N LEU A 178 -7.72 -13.66 7.42
CA LEU A 178 -7.17 -14.13 8.70
C LEU A 178 -8.21 -14.35 9.80
N GLU A 179 -9.40 -13.77 9.66
CA GLU A 179 -10.48 -13.95 10.65
C GLU A 179 -11.04 -15.37 10.57
N GLY A 180 -11.22 -16.02 11.71
CA GLY A 180 -11.75 -17.39 11.79
C GLY A 180 -13.28 -17.47 11.93
N ASN A 181 -13.92 -16.39 12.42
CA ASN A 181 -15.36 -16.39 12.71
C ASN A 181 -16.18 -15.88 11.51
N PRO A 182 -17.08 -16.69 10.93
CA PRO A 182 -17.89 -16.28 9.78
C PRO A 182 -18.74 -15.03 9.99
N ALA A 183 -19.30 -14.84 11.18
CA ALA A 183 -20.11 -13.66 11.48
C ALA A 183 -19.25 -12.39 11.53
N THR A 184 -18.04 -12.48 12.08
CA THR A 184 -17.07 -11.39 12.10
C THR A 184 -16.60 -11.06 10.69
N LYS A 185 -16.33 -12.07 9.83
CA LYS A 185 -16.00 -11.85 8.40
C LYS A 185 -17.08 -11.02 7.69
N GLN A 186 -18.35 -11.39 7.88
CA GLN A 186 -19.48 -10.64 7.29
C GLN A 186 -19.53 -9.20 7.78
N LEU A 187 -19.31 -8.97 9.08
CA LEU A 187 -19.29 -7.63 9.66
C LEU A 187 -18.13 -6.79 9.07
N LEU A 188 -16.94 -7.38 8.96
CA LEU A 188 -15.78 -6.71 8.36
C LEU A 188 -15.99 -6.37 6.89
N LEU A 189 -16.60 -7.29 6.12
CA LEU A 189 -16.99 -7.03 4.73
C LEU A 189 -17.97 -5.87 4.61
N SER A 190 -19.03 -5.85 5.43
CA SER A 190 -20.00 -4.76 5.43
C SER A 190 -19.35 -3.42 5.71
N LYS A 191 -18.46 -3.36 6.71
CA LYS A 191 -17.70 -2.14 7.04
C LYS A 191 -16.75 -1.73 5.91
N LEU A 192 -16.14 -2.69 5.25
CA LEU A 192 -15.25 -2.45 4.11
C LEU A 192 -16.05 -1.81 2.96
N VAL A 193 -17.19 -2.39 2.59
CA VAL A 193 -18.09 -1.87 1.55
C VAL A 193 -18.55 -0.47 1.90
N GLU A 194 -19.04 -0.23 3.13
CA GLU A 194 -19.46 1.10 3.59
C GLU A 194 -18.32 2.13 3.48
N SER A 195 -17.11 1.77 3.93
CA SER A 195 -15.96 2.68 3.91
C SER A 195 -15.49 3.03 2.50
N TYR A 196 -15.60 2.11 1.53
CA TYR A 196 -15.26 2.32 0.13
C TYR A 196 -16.34 3.06 -0.65
N LEU A 197 -17.59 2.56 -0.58
CA LEU A 197 -18.70 3.17 -1.29
C LEU A 197 -18.95 4.60 -0.85
N PHE A 198 -18.89 4.87 0.45
CA PHE A 198 -19.19 6.20 0.95
C PHE A 198 -18.04 7.20 0.85
N LYS A 199 -16.77 6.77 0.99
CA LYS A 199 -15.65 7.73 0.94
C LYS A 199 -15.09 7.95 -0.45
N ASP A 200 -14.93 6.91 -1.25
CA ASP A 200 -14.24 7.03 -2.54
C ASP A 200 -15.20 7.35 -3.68
N ILE A 201 -16.44 6.84 -3.63
CA ILE A 201 -17.44 7.12 -4.68
C ILE A 201 -18.15 8.46 -4.44
N LEU A 202 -18.44 8.81 -3.17
CA LEU A 202 -19.08 10.10 -2.85
C LEU A 202 -18.09 11.27 -2.91
N ALA A 203 -16.80 11.04 -2.68
CA ALA A 203 -15.75 12.04 -2.92
C ALA A 203 -15.58 12.35 -4.42
N TYR A 204 -16.01 11.47 -5.31
CA TYR A 204 -16.14 11.76 -6.72
C TYR A 204 -17.37 12.70 -6.91
N GLN A 205 -17.15 14.00 -6.84
CA GLN A 205 -18.14 15.10 -6.84
C GLN A 205 -19.20 15.10 -7.96
N ARG A 206 -19.32 14.06 -8.75
CA ARG A 206 -20.28 13.92 -9.87
C ARG A 206 -21.43 12.95 -9.59
N VAL A 207 -21.43 12.23 -8.48
CA VAL A 207 -22.53 11.30 -8.17
C VAL A 207 -23.58 11.99 -7.32
N ARG A 208 -24.67 12.43 -7.94
CA ARG A 208 -25.78 13.15 -7.28
C ARG A 208 -26.76 12.24 -6.52
N HIS A 209 -26.63 10.91 -6.61
CA HIS A 209 -27.57 9.96 -6.01
C HIS A 209 -26.83 8.85 -5.25
N SER A 210 -26.50 9.10 -3.99
CA SER A 210 -25.87 8.11 -3.08
C SER A 210 -26.73 6.86 -2.85
N GLN A 211 -28.07 7.01 -2.88
CA GLN A 211 -29.02 5.90 -2.66
C GLN A 211 -28.92 4.86 -3.79
N ALA A 212 -28.82 5.28 -5.05
CA ALA A 212 -28.75 4.38 -6.19
C ALA A 212 -27.47 3.51 -6.18
N ILE A 213 -26.36 4.01 -5.64
CA ILE A 213 -25.11 3.23 -5.49
C ILE A 213 -25.25 2.18 -4.37
N THR A 214 -25.92 2.54 -3.28
CA THR A 214 -26.19 1.61 -2.18
C THR A 214 -27.11 0.48 -2.62
N ASP A 215 -28.10 0.77 -3.47
CA ASP A 215 -29.05 -0.19 -4.01
C ASP A 215 -28.40 -1.12 -5.06
N LEU A 216 -27.40 -0.64 -5.78
CA LEU A 216 -26.63 -1.43 -6.75
C LEU A 216 -25.63 -2.40 -6.09
N ALA A 217 -25.23 -2.14 -4.84
CA ALA A 217 -24.26 -2.93 -4.08
C ALA A 217 -24.93 -4.01 -3.20
N ARG A 218 -26.26 -4.07 -3.17
CA ARG A 218 -27.08 -5.12 -2.52
C ARG A 218 -27.44 -6.21 -3.50
#